data_8a51719256d13fb75dd8d51840862fff
#
_entry.id   8a51719256d13fb75dd8d51840862fff
#
_cell.length_a   1.000
_cell.length_b   1.000
_cell.length_c   1.000
_cell.angle_alpha   90.00
_cell.angle_beta   90.00
_cell.angle_gamma   90.00
#
_symmetry.space_group_name_H-M   'P 1'
#
loop_
_entity.id
_entity.type
_entity.pdbx_description
1 polymer ?
#
loop_
_entity_poly.entity_id
_entity_poly.type
_entity_poly.pdbx_seq_one_letter_code
_entity_poly.pdbx_strand_id
1 'polypeptide(L)'
;MTDRDKDICNYILEHPEKVESISSRELGHATFTSAASVTRLCQKLGVKGFQEFKLQFIRELQNGQMEEPQEKVTISERENVVTIVRKATHVQQQAIEETKKEFSYSQLVRIGKLIAEADCVDFYAYDMNVYLAEYGRSLLYHSGKVANVLSATNIQGLQALMPPNGHIAILISHTGENERLVEVAKMLRKNKTKVIVLAGRQNCTIVPYADEFLYAAGKKKVEEFWNAMFFASGKYILDILYEMEFSRKYEENLKLNQKYEQSGEKYLWGLINDTIV
;
A
#
# COMPACT_ATOMS: atom_id res chain seq x y z
N MET A 1 -31.42 -9.12 -18.61
CA MET A 1 -30.43 -10.10 -19.06
C MET A 1 -31.02 -11.49 -18.95
N THR A 2 -30.92 -12.30 -20.00
CA THR A 2 -31.33 -13.74 -19.96
C THR A 2 -30.20 -14.58 -19.35
N ASP A 3 -30.46 -15.83 -18.99
CA ASP A 3 -29.40 -16.71 -18.44
C ASP A 3 -28.28 -16.94 -19.47
N ARG A 4 -28.62 -17.04 -20.75
CA ARG A 4 -27.65 -17.08 -21.86
C ARG A 4 -26.76 -15.83 -21.95
N ASP A 5 -27.33 -14.65 -21.67
CA ASP A 5 -26.55 -13.40 -21.63
C ASP A 5 -25.54 -13.45 -20.46
N LYS A 6 -25.94 -14.03 -19.32
CA LYS A 6 -25.05 -14.18 -18.15
C LYS A 6 -23.91 -15.14 -18.42
N ASP A 7 -24.20 -16.28 -19.10
CA ASP A 7 -23.17 -17.26 -19.45
C ASP A 7 -22.09 -16.66 -20.36
N ILE A 8 -22.49 -15.85 -21.36
CA ILE A 8 -21.56 -15.15 -22.24
C ILE A 8 -20.75 -14.12 -21.45
N CYS A 9 -21.38 -13.33 -20.57
CA CYS A 9 -20.69 -12.35 -19.76
C CYS A 9 -19.67 -13.01 -18.79
N ASN A 10 -20.10 -14.08 -18.12
CA ASN A 10 -19.24 -14.81 -17.20
C ASN A 10 -17.99 -15.36 -17.89
N TYR A 11 -18.15 -15.98 -19.06
CA TYR A 11 -17.01 -16.48 -19.85
C TYR A 11 -16.02 -15.36 -20.22
N ILE A 12 -16.54 -14.20 -20.67
CA ILE A 12 -15.70 -13.04 -21.01
C ILE A 12 -14.94 -12.53 -19.78
N LEU A 13 -15.60 -12.50 -18.62
CA LEU A 13 -15.00 -12.03 -17.37
C LEU A 13 -13.99 -13.04 -16.78
N GLU A 14 -14.22 -14.34 -16.98
CA GLU A 14 -13.32 -15.42 -16.53
C GLU A 14 -12.10 -15.58 -17.44
N HIS A 15 -12.21 -15.19 -18.73
CA HIS A 15 -11.18 -15.36 -19.74
C HIS A 15 -10.91 -14.08 -20.54
N PRO A 16 -10.62 -12.94 -19.89
CA PRO A 16 -10.42 -11.67 -20.58
C PRO A 16 -9.29 -11.70 -21.61
N GLU A 17 -8.26 -12.51 -21.37
CA GLU A 17 -7.13 -12.70 -22.27
C GLU A 17 -7.52 -13.37 -23.61
N LYS A 18 -8.59 -14.17 -23.61
CA LYS A 18 -9.07 -14.85 -24.82
C LYS A 18 -9.94 -13.96 -25.71
N VAL A 19 -10.48 -12.86 -25.14
CA VAL A 19 -11.40 -11.99 -25.87
C VAL A 19 -10.75 -11.39 -27.12
N GLU A 20 -9.44 -11.13 -27.06
CA GLU A 20 -8.70 -10.58 -28.21
C GLU A 20 -8.67 -11.54 -29.41
N SER A 21 -8.55 -12.82 -29.20
CA SER A 21 -8.39 -13.84 -30.26
C SER A 21 -9.70 -14.53 -30.66
N ILE A 22 -10.68 -14.64 -29.74
CA ILE A 22 -11.90 -15.41 -29.95
C ILE A 22 -12.87 -14.72 -30.94
N SER A 23 -13.51 -15.51 -31.81
CA SER A 23 -14.62 -15.05 -32.67
C SER A 23 -15.97 -15.17 -31.97
N SER A 24 -17.00 -14.47 -32.48
CA SER A 24 -18.39 -14.60 -31.96
C SER A 24 -18.95 -16.03 -32.08
N ARG A 25 -18.46 -16.83 -33.04
CA ARG A 25 -18.83 -18.24 -33.18
C ARG A 25 -18.18 -19.10 -32.08
N GLU A 26 -16.90 -18.92 -31.87
CA GLU A 26 -16.14 -19.65 -30.83
C GLU A 26 -16.65 -19.29 -29.44
N LEU A 27 -16.93 -18.02 -29.18
CA LEU A 27 -17.52 -17.58 -27.93
C LEU A 27 -18.92 -18.18 -27.73
N GLY A 28 -19.76 -18.17 -28.78
CA GLY A 28 -21.06 -18.83 -28.74
C GLY A 28 -20.93 -20.32 -28.44
N HIS A 29 -19.97 -21.02 -29.05
CA HIS A 29 -19.70 -22.43 -28.81
C HIS A 29 -19.20 -22.68 -27.37
N ALA A 30 -18.27 -21.88 -26.88
CA ALA A 30 -17.71 -21.98 -25.53
C ALA A 30 -18.75 -21.76 -24.42
N THR A 31 -19.80 -20.97 -24.71
CA THR A 31 -20.87 -20.65 -23.76
C THR A 31 -22.18 -21.42 -24.04
N PHE A 32 -22.14 -22.45 -24.86
CA PHE A 32 -23.32 -23.23 -25.30
C PHE A 32 -24.44 -22.35 -25.85
N THR A 33 -24.09 -21.24 -26.53
CA THR A 33 -25.00 -20.31 -27.16
C THR A 33 -24.72 -20.19 -28.67
N SER A 34 -25.34 -19.26 -29.35
CA SER A 34 -25.09 -19.01 -30.78
C SER A 34 -24.36 -17.68 -31.00
N ALA A 35 -23.63 -17.54 -32.12
CA ALA A 35 -23.05 -16.28 -32.55
C ALA A 35 -24.08 -15.13 -32.62
N ALA A 36 -25.33 -15.45 -32.98
CA ALA A 36 -26.46 -14.49 -32.97
C ALA A 36 -26.81 -14.04 -31.55
N SER A 37 -26.68 -14.90 -30.55
CA SER A 37 -26.89 -14.54 -29.13
C SER A 37 -25.79 -13.59 -28.65
N VAL A 38 -24.53 -13.87 -29.02
CA VAL A 38 -23.39 -12.98 -28.74
C VAL A 38 -23.60 -11.61 -29.35
N THR A 39 -24.00 -11.54 -30.62
CA THR A 39 -24.26 -10.25 -31.30
C THR A 39 -25.41 -9.49 -30.64
N ARG A 40 -26.50 -10.17 -30.30
CA ARG A 40 -27.62 -9.54 -29.56
C ARG A 40 -27.26 -8.99 -28.22
N LEU A 41 -26.39 -9.72 -27.48
CA LEU A 41 -25.86 -9.22 -26.21
C LEU A 41 -25.07 -7.94 -26.43
N CYS A 42 -24.16 -7.92 -27.42
CA CYS A 42 -23.40 -6.71 -27.77
C CYS A 42 -24.30 -5.51 -28.09
N GLN A 43 -25.37 -5.73 -28.85
CA GLN A 43 -26.38 -4.70 -29.17
C GLN A 43 -27.11 -4.21 -27.91
N LYS A 44 -27.44 -5.09 -26.97
CA LYS A 44 -28.02 -4.69 -25.68
C LYS A 44 -27.05 -3.87 -24.83
N LEU A 45 -25.74 -4.09 -24.98
CA LEU A 45 -24.68 -3.31 -24.35
C LEU A 45 -24.35 -1.99 -25.06
N GLY A 46 -25.09 -1.67 -26.13
CA GLY A 46 -24.98 -0.39 -26.85
C GLY A 46 -23.95 -0.36 -27.97
N VAL A 47 -23.35 -1.52 -28.33
CA VAL A 47 -22.38 -1.62 -29.44
C VAL A 47 -22.95 -2.37 -30.63
N LYS A 48 -22.46 -2.09 -31.85
CA LYS A 48 -23.06 -2.62 -33.12
C LYS A 48 -22.86 -4.14 -33.26
N GLY A 49 -21.86 -4.71 -32.62
CA GLY A 49 -21.58 -6.13 -32.68
C GLY A 49 -20.32 -6.53 -31.94
N PHE A 50 -19.95 -7.82 -32.02
CA PHE A 50 -18.86 -8.40 -31.22
C PHE A 50 -17.48 -7.81 -31.56
N GLN A 51 -17.21 -7.40 -32.78
CA GLN A 51 -15.93 -6.75 -33.13
C GLN A 51 -15.76 -5.39 -32.46
N GLU A 52 -16.81 -4.58 -32.46
CA GLU A 52 -16.81 -3.28 -31.78
C GLU A 52 -16.69 -3.47 -30.26
N PHE A 53 -17.43 -4.44 -29.71
CA PHE A 53 -17.30 -4.85 -28.31
C PHE A 53 -15.86 -5.23 -27.97
N LYS A 54 -15.19 -6.09 -28.77
CA LYS A 54 -13.82 -6.47 -28.56
C LYS A 54 -12.87 -5.27 -28.50
N LEU A 55 -12.99 -4.36 -29.45
CA LEU A 55 -12.14 -3.16 -29.52
C LEU A 55 -12.32 -2.28 -28.29
N GLN A 56 -13.54 -2.07 -27.83
CA GLN A 56 -13.80 -1.32 -26.60
C GLN A 56 -13.29 -2.06 -25.37
N PHE A 57 -13.58 -3.34 -25.25
CA PHE A 57 -13.16 -4.18 -24.13
C PHE A 57 -11.62 -4.23 -23.99
N ILE A 58 -10.91 -4.40 -25.11
CA ILE A 58 -9.43 -4.41 -25.11
C ILE A 58 -8.87 -3.03 -24.78
N ARG A 59 -9.46 -1.95 -25.29
CA ARG A 59 -9.07 -0.58 -24.92
C ARG A 59 -9.26 -0.33 -23.43
N GLU A 60 -10.36 -0.74 -22.86
CA GLU A 60 -10.62 -0.61 -21.43
C GLU A 60 -9.66 -1.45 -20.59
N LEU A 61 -9.30 -2.65 -21.06
CA LEU A 61 -8.27 -3.49 -20.41
C LEU A 61 -6.86 -2.89 -20.49
N GLN A 62 -6.48 -2.35 -21.67
CA GLN A 62 -5.11 -1.84 -21.90
C GLN A 62 -4.91 -0.43 -21.30
N ASN A 63 -5.91 0.41 -21.34
CA ASN A 63 -5.76 1.79 -20.89
C ASN A 63 -5.85 1.93 -19.36
N GLY A 64 -6.32 0.91 -18.63
CA GLY A 64 -6.59 1.05 -17.20
C GLY A 64 -7.51 2.23 -16.88
N GLN A 65 -7.97 2.94 -17.92
CA GLN A 65 -8.82 4.10 -17.92
C GLN A 65 -10.25 3.63 -18.14
N MET A 66 -10.85 3.06 -17.12
CA MET A 66 -12.24 3.42 -16.93
C MET A 66 -12.21 4.87 -16.44
N GLU A 67 -12.78 5.80 -17.24
CA GLU A 67 -13.33 7.03 -16.68
C GLU A 67 -14.06 6.61 -15.41
N GLU A 68 -13.64 7.17 -14.27
CA GLU A 68 -14.25 6.89 -12.98
C GLU A 68 -15.77 7.07 -13.10
N PRO A 69 -16.57 6.06 -12.91
CA PRO A 69 -17.84 6.31 -12.30
C PRO A 69 -17.50 6.89 -10.94
N GLN A 70 -18.03 8.04 -10.58
CA GLN A 70 -18.02 8.59 -9.22
C GLN A 70 -18.78 7.65 -8.25
N GLU A 71 -18.89 6.39 -8.56
CA GLU A 71 -19.48 5.38 -7.72
C GLU A 71 -18.55 5.13 -6.53
N LYS A 72 -19.14 5.28 -5.36
CA LYS A 72 -18.52 4.82 -4.09
C LYS A 72 -17.97 3.43 -4.33
N VAL A 73 -16.66 3.26 -4.20
CA VAL A 73 -16.02 1.93 -4.26
C VAL A 73 -16.44 1.18 -3.00
N THR A 74 -17.59 0.53 -3.05
CA THR A 74 -18.13 -0.30 -1.94
C THR A 74 -18.07 -1.76 -2.33
N ILE A 75 -17.91 -2.64 -1.35
CA ILE A 75 -18.05 -4.09 -1.55
C ILE A 75 -19.53 -4.41 -1.44
N SER A 76 -20.08 -5.14 -2.41
CA SER A 76 -21.47 -5.63 -2.37
C SER A 76 -21.50 -7.15 -2.14
N GLU A 77 -22.61 -7.64 -1.57
CA GLU A 77 -22.89 -9.09 -1.57
C GLU A 77 -22.86 -9.61 -3.01
N ARG A 78 -22.19 -10.70 -3.27
CA ARG A 78 -22.11 -11.38 -4.58
C ARG A 78 -21.25 -10.69 -5.64
N GLU A 79 -20.26 -9.92 -5.26
CA GLU A 79 -19.26 -9.47 -6.23
C GLU A 79 -18.45 -10.65 -6.77
N ASN A 80 -18.19 -10.64 -8.08
CA ASN A 80 -17.29 -11.61 -8.68
C ASN A 80 -15.82 -11.23 -8.39
N VAL A 81 -14.93 -12.23 -8.46
CA VAL A 81 -13.50 -12.07 -8.16
C VAL A 81 -12.84 -10.99 -9.02
N VAL A 82 -13.20 -10.87 -10.30
CA VAL A 82 -12.63 -9.87 -11.22
C VAL A 82 -12.94 -8.45 -10.73
N THR A 83 -14.18 -8.20 -10.30
CA THR A 83 -14.59 -6.90 -9.74
C THR A 83 -13.85 -6.61 -8.43
N ILE A 84 -13.68 -7.61 -7.56
CA ILE A 84 -12.92 -7.46 -6.29
C ILE A 84 -11.46 -7.08 -6.59
N VAL A 85 -10.78 -7.81 -7.48
CA VAL A 85 -9.39 -7.53 -7.87
C VAL A 85 -9.26 -6.12 -8.43
N ARG A 86 -10.15 -5.71 -9.35
CA ARG A 86 -10.15 -4.37 -9.94
C ARG A 86 -10.33 -3.28 -8.88
N LYS A 87 -11.31 -3.43 -7.98
CA LYS A 87 -11.55 -2.46 -6.89
C LYS A 87 -10.35 -2.36 -5.96
N ALA A 88 -9.80 -3.49 -5.54
CA ALA A 88 -8.63 -3.51 -4.66
C ALA A 88 -7.41 -2.84 -5.31
N THR A 89 -7.15 -3.11 -6.60
CA THR A 89 -6.08 -2.46 -7.37
C THR A 89 -6.30 -0.95 -7.47
N HIS A 90 -7.51 -0.53 -7.86
CA HIS A 90 -7.86 0.88 -8.00
C HIS A 90 -7.67 1.65 -6.69
N VAL A 91 -8.16 1.11 -5.58
CA VAL A 91 -8.04 1.71 -4.24
C VAL A 91 -6.57 1.94 -3.86
N GLN A 92 -5.70 0.95 -4.12
CA GLN A 92 -4.27 1.09 -3.80
C GLN A 92 -3.56 2.08 -4.72
N GLN A 93 -3.85 2.07 -6.02
CA GLN A 93 -3.31 3.04 -6.97
C GLN A 93 -3.73 4.47 -6.61
N GLN A 94 -5.01 4.68 -6.30
CA GLN A 94 -5.55 5.96 -5.87
C GLN A 94 -4.88 6.44 -4.58
N ALA A 95 -4.67 5.56 -3.61
CA ALA A 95 -4.00 5.87 -2.36
C ALA A 95 -2.57 6.40 -2.58
N ILE A 96 -1.81 5.75 -3.46
CA ILE A 96 -0.45 6.16 -3.83
C ILE A 96 -0.46 7.52 -4.54
N GLU A 97 -1.34 7.70 -5.54
CA GLU A 97 -1.41 8.95 -6.31
C GLU A 97 -1.88 10.14 -5.45
N GLU A 98 -2.86 9.94 -4.55
CA GLU A 98 -3.28 10.98 -3.61
C GLU A 98 -2.16 11.35 -2.64
N THR A 99 -1.44 10.36 -2.10
CA THR A 99 -0.30 10.59 -1.21
C THR A 99 0.82 11.36 -1.91
N LYS A 100 1.16 10.95 -3.13
CA LYS A 100 2.20 11.59 -3.95
C LYS A 100 1.92 13.07 -4.24
N LYS A 101 0.65 13.45 -4.45
CA LYS A 101 0.25 14.86 -4.69
C LYS A 101 0.50 15.77 -3.50
N GLU A 102 0.52 15.22 -2.29
CA GLU A 102 0.75 15.97 -1.06
C GLU A 102 2.23 16.11 -0.69
N PHE A 103 3.12 15.45 -1.43
CA PHE A 103 4.55 15.54 -1.16
C PHE A 103 5.15 16.89 -1.55
N SER A 104 5.90 17.46 -0.61
CA SER A 104 6.90 18.47 -0.90
C SER A 104 8.28 17.82 -0.97
N TYR A 105 8.95 17.89 -2.13
CA TYR A 105 10.31 17.33 -2.27
C TYR A 105 11.29 17.94 -1.26
N SER A 106 11.14 19.23 -0.95
CA SER A 106 11.97 19.88 0.09
C SER A 106 11.70 19.30 1.49
N GLN A 107 10.48 18.89 1.78
CA GLN A 107 10.13 18.19 3.01
C GLN A 107 10.79 16.81 3.08
N LEU A 108 10.70 16.02 2.01
CA LEU A 108 11.35 14.71 1.95
C LEU A 108 12.87 14.84 2.17
N VAL A 109 13.52 15.85 1.58
CA VAL A 109 14.95 16.13 1.81
C VAL A 109 15.24 16.42 3.29
N ARG A 110 14.40 17.24 3.97
CA ARG A 110 14.58 17.50 5.42
C ARG A 110 14.40 16.23 6.25
N ILE A 111 13.37 15.43 5.96
CA ILE A 111 13.13 14.15 6.66
C ILE A 111 14.30 13.19 6.43
N GLY A 112 14.75 13.04 5.20
CA GLY A 112 15.93 12.21 4.88
C GLY A 112 17.17 12.64 5.63
N LYS A 113 17.40 13.96 5.82
CA LYS A 113 18.48 14.48 6.64
C LYS A 113 18.31 14.11 8.11
N LEU A 114 17.11 14.27 8.69
CA LEU A 114 16.82 13.87 10.07
C LEU A 114 17.10 12.38 10.30
N ILE A 115 16.66 11.52 9.38
CA ILE A 115 16.91 10.05 9.46
C ILE A 115 18.42 9.77 9.38
N ALA A 116 19.13 10.41 8.45
CA ALA A 116 20.56 10.17 8.25
C ALA A 116 21.41 10.57 9.46
N GLU A 117 21.09 11.70 10.08
CA GLU A 117 21.83 12.26 11.25
C GLU A 117 21.49 11.56 12.56
N ALA A 118 20.36 10.84 12.63
CA ALA A 118 19.96 10.11 13.84
C ALA A 118 20.82 8.87 14.05
N ASP A 119 21.10 8.55 15.33
CA ASP A 119 21.72 7.29 15.73
C ASP A 119 20.71 6.12 15.60
N CYS A 120 19.45 6.40 15.90
CA CYS A 120 18.37 5.41 15.85
C CYS A 120 17.02 6.06 15.48
N VAL A 121 16.18 5.32 14.78
CA VAL A 121 14.79 5.70 14.47
C VAL A 121 13.85 4.86 15.31
N ASP A 122 13.08 5.51 16.18
CA ASP A 122 12.08 4.85 17.02
C ASP A 122 10.69 5.00 16.43
N PHE A 123 10.08 3.89 16.02
CA PHE A 123 8.70 3.85 15.57
C PHE A 123 7.74 3.68 16.73
N TYR A 124 6.72 4.53 16.78
CA TYR A 124 5.61 4.46 17.72
C TYR A 124 4.32 4.20 16.97
N ALA A 125 3.67 3.11 17.28
CA ALA A 125 2.44 2.69 16.62
C ALA A 125 1.57 1.85 17.54
N TYR A 126 0.26 1.79 17.24
CA TYR A 126 -0.70 0.91 17.89
C TYR A 126 -1.49 0.10 16.86
N ASP A 127 -2.05 -0.99 17.32
CA ASP A 127 -2.92 -1.86 16.53
C ASP A 127 -2.27 -2.30 15.20
N MET A 128 -3.00 -2.28 14.12
CA MET A 128 -2.49 -2.66 12.80
C MET A 128 -1.30 -1.81 12.32
N ASN A 129 -1.17 -0.55 12.79
CA ASN A 129 -0.07 0.31 12.36
C ASN A 129 1.31 -0.18 12.85
N VAL A 130 1.33 -1.08 13.84
CA VAL A 130 2.56 -1.75 14.28
C VAL A 130 3.20 -2.53 13.13
N TYR A 131 2.41 -3.13 12.25
CA TYR A 131 2.93 -3.87 11.08
C TYR A 131 3.59 -2.96 10.05
N LEU A 132 3.06 -1.74 9.86
CA LEU A 132 3.76 -0.72 9.06
C LEU A 132 5.08 -0.27 9.71
N ALA A 133 5.07 -0.09 11.04
CA ALA A 133 6.28 0.26 11.78
C ALA A 133 7.35 -0.85 11.67
N GLU A 134 6.95 -2.13 11.80
CA GLU A 134 7.86 -3.27 11.64
C GLU A 134 8.42 -3.37 10.20
N TYR A 135 7.59 -3.10 9.21
CA TYR A 135 8.01 -2.99 7.82
C TYR A 135 9.07 -1.87 7.65
N GLY A 136 8.80 -0.66 8.16
CA GLY A 136 9.73 0.46 8.10
C GLY A 136 11.04 0.18 8.84
N ARG A 137 10.97 -0.46 10.01
CA ARG A 137 12.15 -0.92 10.76
C ARG A 137 13.01 -1.85 9.92
N SER A 138 12.39 -2.86 9.31
CA SER A 138 13.09 -3.83 8.46
C SER A 138 13.81 -3.15 7.30
N LEU A 139 13.12 -2.23 6.61
CA LEU A 139 13.71 -1.46 5.51
C LEU A 139 14.91 -0.63 5.97
N LEU A 140 14.79 0.09 7.10
CA LEU A 140 15.88 0.90 7.63
C LEU A 140 17.10 0.06 8.01
N TYR A 141 16.92 -1.14 8.56
CA TYR A 141 18.04 -2.07 8.78
C TYR A 141 18.74 -2.45 7.47
N HIS A 142 18.01 -2.68 6.39
CA HIS A 142 18.59 -2.97 5.07
C HIS A 142 19.34 -1.77 4.47
N SER A 143 19.09 -0.54 4.96
CA SER A 143 19.86 0.66 4.62
C SER A 143 20.95 1.00 5.63
N GLY A 144 21.26 0.06 6.55
CA GLY A 144 22.29 0.22 7.58
C GLY A 144 21.91 1.17 8.73
N LYS A 145 20.61 1.56 8.83
CA LYS A 145 20.09 2.44 9.87
C LYS A 145 19.44 1.61 10.99
N VAL A 146 19.88 1.82 12.24
CA VAL A 146 19.25 1.19 13.41
C VAL A 146 17.84 1.76 13.61
N ALA A 147 16.87 0.89 13.85
CA ALA A 147 15.50 1.30 14.13
C ALA A 147 14.81 0.34 15.11
N ASN A 148 13.94 0.88 15.95
CA ASN A 148 13.14 0.12 16.91
C ASN A 148 11.65 0.29 16.64
N VAL A 149 10.84 -0.67 17.05
CA VAL A 149 9.38 -0.54 17.10
C VAL A 149 8.92 -0.63 18.55
N LEU A 150 8.26 0.41 19.00
CA LEU A 150 7.72 0.53 20.34
C LEU A 150 6.20 0.31 20.27
N SER A 151 5.76 -0.91 20.52
CA SER A 151 4.34 -1.31 20.45
C SER A 151 3.68 -1.44 21.81
N ALA A 152 4.46 -1.71 22.86
CA ALA A 152 3.92 -1.82 24.22
C ALA A 152 3.72 -0.44 24.84
N THR A 153 2.49 -0.15 25.32
CA THR A 153 2.08 1.16 25.84
C THR A 153 2.97 1.71 26.94
N ASN A 154 3.37 0.87 27.90
CA ASN A 154 4.25 1.27 29.01
C ASN A 154 5.66 1.64 28.50
N ILE A 155 6.20 0.89 27.56
CA ILE A 155 7.53 1.18 26.99
C ILE A 155 7.50 2.47 26.18
N GLN A 156 6.44 2.70 25.38
CA GLN A 156 6.29 3.94 24.64
C GLN A 156 6.31 5.17 25.55
N GLY A 157 5.55 5.13 26.64
CA GLY A 157 5.49 6.24 27.61
C GLY A 157 6.83 6.46 28.30
N LEU A 158 7.50 5.38 28.76
CA LEU A 158 8.80 5.48 29.42
C LEU A 158 9.88 6.05 28.48
N GLN A 159 9.95 5.55 27.25
CA GLN A 159 10.93 6.05 26.29
C GLN A 159 10.64 7.49 25.85
N ALA A 160 9.37 7.85 25.67
CA ALA A 160 9.00 9.23 25.36
C ALA A 160 9.30 10.21 26.51
N LEU A 161 9.24 9.73 27.75
CA LEU A 161 9.59 10.51 28.93
C LEU A 161 11.11 10.71 29.08
N MET A 162 11.91 9.70 28.71
CA MET A 162 13.37 9.69 28.78
C MET A 162 13.98 9.21 27.47
N PRO A 163 13.83 9.95 26.35
CA PRO A 163 14.30 9.53 25.06
C PRO A 163 15.83 9.49 25.04
N PRO A 164 16.45 8.42 24.45
CA PRO A 164 17.89 8.39 24.29
C PRO A 164 18.38 9.53 23.37
N ASN A 165 19.57 10.03 23.65
CA ASN A 165 20.21 11.04 22.79
C ASN A 165 20.44 10.46 21.37
N GLY A 166 20.36 11.32 20.38
CA GLY A 166 20.57 10.92 18.98
C GLY A 166 19.39 10.15 18.35
N HIS A 167 18.32 9.84 19.10
CA HIS A 167 17.13 9.20 18.56
C HIS A 167 16.15 10.20 17.98
N ILE A 168 15.45 9.78 16.91
CA ILE A 168 14.29 10.47 16.36
C ILE A 168 13.07 9.56 16.41
N ALA A 169 11.88 10.12 16.38
CA ALA A 169 10.64 9.36 16.46
C ALA A 169 9.83 9.45 15.16
N ILE A 170 9.33 8.31 14.68
CA ILE A 170 8.31 8.23 13.63
C ILE A 170 7.05 7.65 14.25
N LEU A 171 5.98 8.47 14.30
CA LEU A 171 4.69 8.09 14.84
C LEU A 171 3.73 7.76 13.70
N ILE A 172 3.17 6.55 13.71
CA ILE A 172 2.23 6.10 12.68
C ILE A 172 0.84 5.99 13.27
N SER A 173 -0.09 6.82 12.78
CA SER A 173 -1.47 6.88 13.25
C SER A 173 -2.44 7.13 12.11
N HIS A 174 -3.29 6.17 11.79
CA HIS A 174 -4.25 6.34 10.71
C HIS A 174 -5.14 7.59 10.88
N THR A 175 -5.69 7.81 12.06
CA THR A 175 -6.57 8.96 12.32
C THR A 175 -5.83 10.21 12.81
N GLY A 176 -4.66 10.03 13.42
CA GLY A 176 -3.96 11.07 14.15
C GLY A 176 -4.63 11.51 15.47
N GLU A 177 -5.65 10.73 15.92
CA GLU A 177 -6.47 11.03 17.09
C GLU A 177 -6.25 10.05 18.26
N ASN A 178 -5.33 9.10 18.14
CA ASN A 178 -5.05 8.16 19.21
C ASN A 178 -4.45 8.92 20.41
N GLU A 179 -5.19 9.04 21.50
CA GLU A 179 -4.83 9.83 22.68
C GLU A 179 -3.46 9.43 23.25
N ARG A 180 -3.14 8.14 23.25
CA ARG A 180 -1.84 7.63 23.75
C ARG A 180 -0.68 8.10 22.89
N LEU A 181 -0.83 8.03 21.53
CA LEU A 181 0.20 8.54 20.62
C LEU A 181 0.32 10.07 20.70
N VAL A 182 -0.79 10.79 20.90
CA VAL A 182 -0.77 12.23 21.11
C VAL A 182 0.02 12.57 22.38
N GLU A 183 -0.19 11.86 23.50
CA GLU A 183 0.59 12.07 24.72
C GLU A 183 2.08 11.74 24.52
N VAL A 184 2.40 10.65 23.80
CA VAL A 184 3.77 10.31 23.43
C VAL A 184 4.41 11.46 22.62
N ALA A 185 3.71 11.98 21.61
CA ALA A 185 4.20 13.10 20.79
C ALA A 185 4.48 14.36 21.62
N LYS A 186 3.60 14.68 22.58
CA LYS A 186 3.80 15.80 23.53
C LYS A 186 5.05 15.62 24.38
N MET A 187 5.26 14.41 24.92
CA MET A 187 6.44 14.10 25.74
C MET A 187 7.73 14.21 24.93
N LEU A 188 7.77 13.60 23.75
CA LEU A 188 8.90 13.65 22.84
C LEU A 188 9.27 15.10 22.47
N ARG A 189 8.27 15.89 22.09
CA ARG A 189 8.47 17.31 21.78
C ARG A 189 9.02 18.10 22.98
N LYS A 190 8.47 17.88 24.20
CA LYS A 190 8.96 18.48 25.42
C LYS A 190 10.43 18.16 25.67
N ASN A 191 10.85 16.95 25.34
CA ASN A 191 12.23 16.47 25.46
C ASN A 191 13.11 16.82 24.25
N LYS A 192 12.60 17.65 23.31
CA LYS A 192 13.31 18.09 22.09
C LYS A 192 13.70 16.96 21.14
N THR A 193 13.10 15.79 21.26
CA THR A 193 13.25 14.72 20.27
C THR A 193 12.55 15.14 18.98
N LYS A 194 13.18 14.91 17.85
CA LYS A 194 12.60 15.17 16.53
C LYS A 194 11.49 14.17 16.24
N VAL A 195 10.31 14.69 15.88
CA VAL A 195 9.09 13.91 15.67
C VAL A 195 8.63 14.04 14.23
N ILE A 196 8.55 12.91 13.53
CA ILE A 196 7.94 12.77 12.22
C ILE A 196 6.60 12.04 12.42
N VAL A 197 5.51 12.61 11.94
CA VAL A 197 4.19 11.99 12.02
C VAL A 197 3.75 11.54 10.63
N LEU A 198 3.32 10.28 10.50
CA LEU A 198 2.67 9.71 9.34
C LEU A 198 1.21 9.45 9.69
N ALA A 199 0.29 10.20 9.09
CA ALA A 199 -1.13 10.05 9.39
C ALA A 199 -2.04 10.30 8.17
N GLY A 200 -3.27 9.76 8.26
CA GLY A 200 -4.28 9.82 7.20
C GLY A 200 -5.15 11.08 7.21
N ARG A 201 -4.88 12.05 8.08
CA ARG A 201 -5.59 13.33 8.17
C ARG A 201 -4.63 14.46 8.42
N GLN A 202 -4.73 15.53 7.62
CA GLN A 202 -3.88 16.71 7.75
C GLN A 202 -4.23 17.55 9.00
N ASN A 203 -5.52 17.64 9.33
CA ASN A 203 -6.00 18.39 10.51
C ASN A 203 -6.38 17.42 11.62
N CYS A 204 -5.40 16.89 12.34
CA CYS A 204 -5.61 15.98 13.45
C CYS A 204 -4.79 16.39 14.68
N THR A 205 -5.18 15.85 15.84
CA THR A 205 -4.69 16.27 17.15
C THR A 205 -3.19 16.08 17.35
N ILE A 206 -2.55 15.14 16.64
CA ILE A 206 -1.12 14.85 16.76
C ILE A 206 -0.22 15.84 15.98
N VAL A 207 -0.73 16.46 14.91
CA VAL A 207 0.06 17.31 13.98
C VAL A 207 0.80 18.46 14.68
N PRO A 208 0.22 19.20 15.66
CA PRO A 208 0.92 20.29 16.34
C PRO A 208 2.19 19.89 17.08
N TYR A 209 2.40 18.59 17.31
CA TYR A 209 3.56 18.04 18.02
C TYR A 209 4.63 17.46 17.07
N ALA A 210 4.37 17.47 15.76
CA ALA A 210 5.32 17.04 14.76
C ALA A 210 6.32 18.13 14.35
N ASP A 211 7.57 17.77 14.12
CA ASP A 211 8.54 18.61 13.37
C ASP A 211 8.28 18.49 11.86
N GLU A 212 7.93 17.30 11.39
CA GLU A 212 7.55 17.02 10.00
C GLU A 212 6.30 16.12 9.97
N PHE A 213 5.43 16.35 8.99
CA PHE A 213 4.18 15.61 8.84
C PHE A 213 4.08 15.01 7.43
N LEU A 214 3.87 13.70 7.33
CA LEU A 214 3.65 12.97 6.09
C LEU A 214 2.20 12.51 6.01
N TYR A 215 1.50 13.01 5.01
CA TYR A 215 0.13 12.58 4.75
C TYR A 215 0.14 11.24 4.01
N ALA A 216 -0.50 10.24 4.59
CA ALA A 216 -0.78 8.95 3.96
C ALA A 216 -2.28 8.87 3.65
N ALA A 217 -2.64 8.85 2.38
CA ALA A 217 -4.05 8.84 1.97
C ALA A 217 -4.82 7.68 2.64
N GLY A 218 -5.96 8.00 3.21
CA GLY A 218 -6.81 7.06 3.96
C GLY A 218 -8.21 7.63 4.14
N LYS A 219 -8.75 8.33 3.12
CA LYS A 219 -10.02 9.04 3.24
C LYS A 219 -11.21 8.10 3.45
N LYS A 220 -12.06 8.50 4.38
CA LYS A 220 -13.32 7.87 4.81
C LYS A 220 -14.39 7.67 3.71
N LYS A 221 -14.11 8.04 2.45
CA LYS A 221 -15.08 7.86 1.35
C LYS A 221 -15.30 6.39 0.97
N VAL A 222 -14.43 5.51 1.45
CA VAL A 222 -14.44 4.08 1.17
C VAL A 222 -14.28 3.35 2.50
N GLU A 223 -15.35 3.32 3.31
CA GLU A 223 -15.28 2.78 4.70
C GLU A 223 -14.72 1.36 4.78
N GLU A 224 -14.95 0.54 3.76
CA GLU A 224 -14.52 -0.85 3.72
C GLU A 224 -13.02 -1.02 3.35
N PHE A 225 -12.44 -0.04 2.65
CA PHE A 225 -11.05 -0.10 2.16
C PHE A 225 -10.09 0.88 2.87
N TRP A 226 -10.57 1.64 3.84
CA TRP A 226 -9.77 2.71 4.44
C TRP A 226 -8.45 2.24 5.03
N ASN A 227 -8.42 1.04 5.65
CA ASN A 227 -7.20 0.43 6.14
C ASN A 227 -6.25 0.07 4.99
N ALA A 228 -6.78 -0.53 3.91
CA ALA A 228 -5.99 -0.90 2.74
C ALA A 228 -5.38 0.33 2.06
N MET A 229 -6.12 1.44 1.96
CA MET A 229 -5.61 2.71 1.44
C MET A 229 -4.47 3.25 2.30
N PHE A 230 -4.68 3.34 3.62
CA PHE A 230 -3.68 3.87 4.53
C PHE A 230 -2.41 3.01 4.53
N PHE A 231 -2.55 1.68 4.49
CA PHE A 231 -1.40 0.77 4.40
C PHE A 231 -0.63 0.90 3.10
N ALA A 232 -1.32 0.99 1.95
CA ALA A 232 -0.67 1.22 0.66
C ALA A 232 0.11 2.55 0.64
N SER A 233 -0.51 3.61 1.15
CA SER A 233 0.09 4.94 1.27
C SER A 233 1.28 4.96 2.25
N GLY A 234 1.09 4.36 3.41
CA GLY A 234 2.13 4.28 4.45
C GLY A 234 3.33 3.47 3.98
N LYS A 235 3.08 2.32 3.35
CA LYS A 235 4.12 1.52 2.71
C LYS A 235 4.88 2.33 1.67
N TYR A 236 4.19 3.01 0.76
CA TYR A 236 4.81 3.84 -0.28
C TYR A 236 5.72 4.94 0.31
N ILE A 237 5.28 5.60 1.38
CA ILE A 237 6.10 6.59 2.10
C ILE A 237 7.36 5.93 2.68
N LEU A 238 7.21 4.79 3.35
CA LEU A 238 8.33 4.07 3.95
C LEU A 238 9.33 3.56 2.91
N ASP A 239 8.85 3.11 1.75
CA ASP A 239 9.72 2.75 0.61
C ASP A 239 10.57 3.94 0.15
N ILE A 240 9.95 5.13 -0.01
CA ILE A 240 10.69 6.35 -0.40
C ILE A 240 11.76 6.70 0.64
N LEU A 241 11.42 6.68 1.93
CA LEU A 241 12.37 7.00 2.99
C LEU A 241 13.55 6.00 3.01
N TYR A 242 13.25 4.71 2.81
CA TYR A 242 14.26 3.67 2.66
C TYR A 242 15.17 3.91 1.45
N GLU A 243 14.59 4.12 0.27
CA GLU A 243 15.36 4.33 -0.96
C GLU A 243 16.27 5.56 -0.86
N MET A 244 15.78 6.62 -0.22
CA MET A 244 16.57 7.81 0.07
C MET A 244 17.76 7.51 0.98
N GLU A 245 17.55 6.76 2.06
CA GLU A 245 18.62 6.40 2.99
C GLU A 245 19.57 5.37 2.36
N PHE A 246 19.05 4.38 1.64
CA PHE A 246 19.86 3.38 0.94
C PHE A 246 20.80 4.02 -0.09
N SER A 247 20.29 4.96 -0.88
CA SER A 247 21.06 5.65 -1.93
C SER A 247 22.22 6.49 -1.40
N ARG A 248 22.14 6.96 -0.15
CA ARG A 248 23.20 7.78 0.48
C ARG A 248 24.50 7.01 0.67
N LYS A 249 24.42 5.72 0.93
CA LYS A 249 25.55 4.81 1.16
C LYS A 249 25.40 3.54 0.33
N TYR A 250 25.09 3.73 -0.95
CA TYR A 250 24.67 2.65 -1.84
C TYR A 250 25.61 1.44 -1.81
N GLU A 251 26.91 1.64 -1.99
CA GLU A 251 27.90 0.57 -2.02
C GLU A 251 28.07 -0.15 -0.66
N GLU A 252 27.98 0.60 0.44
CA GLU A 252 28.05 0.03 1.79
C GLU A 252 26.82 -0.81 2.09
N ASN A 253 25.65 -0.29 1.75
CA ASN A 253 24.36 -0.96 1.97
C ASN A 253 24.22 -2.20 1.08
N LEU A 254 24.69 -2.14 -0.16
CA LEU A 254 24.71 -3.31 -1.05
C LEU A 254 25.56 -4.45 -0.46
N LYS A 255 26.78 -4.14 0.03
CA LYS A 255 27.65 -5.12 0.70
C LYS A 255 27.04 -5.66 1.99
N LEU A 256 26.34 -4.83 2.76
CA LEU A 256 25.63 -5.23 3.96
C LEU A 256 24.55 -6.28 3.64
N ASN A 257 23.73 -6.00 2.64
CA ASN A 257 22.65 -6.90 2.22
C ASN A 257 23.18 -8.23 1.67
N GLN A 258 24.25 -8.21 0.88
CA GLN A 258 24.92 -9.42 0.42
C GLN A 258 25.44 -10.29 1.58
N LYS A 259 26.03 -9.66 2.61
CA LYS A 259 26.46 -10.40 3.82
C LYS A 259 25.27 -10.98 4.58
N TYR A 260 24.16 -10.26 4.64
CA TYR A 260 22.93 -10.75 5.29
C TYR A 260 22.37 -11.98 4.58
N GLU A 261 22.27 -11.95 3.26
CA GLU A 261 21.82 -13.09 2.45
C GLU A 261 22.73 -14.32 2.64
N GLN A 262 24.05 -14.14 2.54
CA GLN A 262 25.02 -15.22 2.77
C GLN A 262 24.98 -15.79 4.18
N SER A 263 24.70 -14.97 5.19
CA SER A 263 24.56 -15.40 6.57
C SER A 263 23.26 -16.19 6.77
N GLY A 264 22.17 -15.76 6.15
CA GLY A 264 20.88 -16.47 6.18
C GLY A 264 20.96 -17.87 5.57
N GLU A 265 21.65 -18.04 4.46
CA GLU A 265 21.90 -19.34 3.85
C GLU A 265 22.72 -20.26 4.79
N LYS A 266 23.79 -19.76 5.40
CA LYS A 266 24.58 -20.54 6.35
C LYS A 266 23.79 -20.97 7.58
N TYR A 267 22.93 -20.11 8.13
CA TYR A 267 22.09 -20.44 9.28
C TYR A 267 21.04 -21.50 8.95
N LEU A 268 20.39 -21.40 7.79
CA LEU A 268 19.42 -22.40 7.33
C LEU A 268 20.07 -23.76 7.06
N TRP A 269 21.23 -23.82 6.43
CA TRP A 269 21.95 -25.06 6.17
C TRP A 269 22.59 -25.65 7.44
N GLY A 270 23.03 -24.82 8.39
CA GLY A 270 23.53 -25.27 9.70
C GLY A 270 22.46 -25.98 10.52
N LEU A 271 21.25 -25.40 10.60
CA LEU A 271 20.11 -26.00 11.32
C LEU A 271 19.62 -27.31 10.68
N ILE A 272 19.72 -27.46 9.36
CA ILE A 272 19.33 -28.70 8.66
C ILE A 272 20.35 -29.81 8.90
N ASN A 273 21.65 -29.49 8.94
CA ASN A 273 22.70 -30.48 9.16
C ASN A 273 22.77 -30.95 10.63
N ASP A 274 22.45 -30.10 11.61
CA ASP A 274 22.38 -30.44 13.03
C ASP A 274 21.14 -31.27 13.41
N THR A 275 20.13 -31.35 12.50
CA THR A 275 18.90 -32.12 12.73
C THR A 275 18.94 -33.52 12.07
N ILE A 276 19.99 -33.85 11.31
CA ILE A 276 20.14 -35.12 10.56
C ILE A 276 21.25 -36.03 11.14
N VAL A 277 21.75 -35.74 12.35
CA VAL A 277 22.68 -36.62 13.06
C VAL A 277 22.01 -37.36 14.20
#